data_ae9f362f3a713409583f2878dc793205
#
_entry.id   ae9f362f3a713409583f2878dc793205
#
_cell.length_a   1.000
_cell.length_b   1.000
_cell.length_c   1.000
_cell.angle_alpha   90.00
_cell.angle_beta   90.00
_cell.angle_gamma   90.00
#
_symmetry.space_group_name_H-M   'P 1'
#
loop_
_entity.id
_entity.type
_entity.pdbx_description
1 polymer ?
#
loop_
_entity_poly.entity_id
_entity_poly.type
_entity_poly.pdbx_seq_one_letter_code
_entity_poly.pdbx_strand_id
1 'polypeptide(L)'
;MPEIAMPTMPFATLFSAPWAGLLVRRQQNRQFALHPESLPQLSTQFQTEPSKEGLSVSWARHLSEVREAQALRYSVFVGEMGAKIKTSILHPKLDMDRFDDYCEHLIVRDLKTEQVVGTYRLLTPVQAKRMGCFYTDTEFDLTRLRSQRDNIVELGRSCVHADFRHGGVIMSLGRELFQFMARNKFAAMFGCASIPLNIGADAAASVWAKVAKEHLVDQHEQVMPRTPFALAGLNTELDAELPAMLKGYLRLGAKVLGAPAWDADFNTVDLPIMARMEDLSPRYKKHFEIAS
;
A
#
# COMPACT_ATOMS: atom_id res chain seq x y z
N MET A 1 -21.79 -48.99 44.83
CA MET A 1 -21.21 -48.52 43.57
C MET A 1 -20.02 -47.67 43.93
N PRO A 2 -18.79 -48.01 43.60
CA PRO A 2 -17.62 -47.22 43.97
C PRO A 2 -17.32 -46.12 42.92
N GLU A 3 -17.05 -44.93 43.43
CA GLU A 3 -16.56 -43.78 42.72
C GLU A 3 -15.16 -44.05 42.13
N ILE A 4 -15.01 -43.80 40.83
CA ILE A 4 -13.71 -43.90 40.16
C ILE A 4 -13.10 -42.50 40.20
N ALA A 5 -12.06 -42.32 41.03
CA ALA A 5 -11.25 -41.12 41.06
C ALA A 5 -10.38 -41.03 39.80
N MET A 6 -10.48 -39.91 39.11
CA MET A 6 -9.54 -39.56 38.02
C MET A 6 -8.23 -39.03 38.59
N PRO A 7 -7.08 -39.39 38.04
CA PRO A 7 -5.79 -38.86 38.50
C PRO A 7 -5.57 -37.45 37.94
N THR A 8 -5.29 -36.53 38.86
CA THR A 8 -4.78 -35.19 38.59
C THR A 8 -3.34 -35.26 38.06
N MET A 9 -3.12 -34.89 36.80
CA MET A 9 -1.78 -34.64 36.28
C MET A 9 -1.30 -33.22 36.67
N PRO A 10 -0.05 -33.07 37.14
CA PRO A 10 0.48 -31.73 37.42
C PRO A 10 0.89 -31.02 36.15
N PHE A 11 0.25 -29.87 35.91
CA PHE A 11 0.70 -28.89 34.93
C PHE A 11 1.89 -28.10 35.47
N ALA A 12 3.08 -28.61 35.35
CA ALA A 12 4.31 -27.81 35.47
C ALA A 12 5.48 -28.66 35.00
N THR A 13 5.84 -28.55 33.74
CA THR A 13 7.21 -28.75 33.19
C THR A 13 7.09 -29.08 31.72
N LEU A 14 7.07 -28.05 30.90
CA LEU A 14 7.44 -28.12 29.46
C LEU A 14 7.36 -26.71 28.83
N PHE A 15 8.30 -25.84 29.16
CA PHE A 15 8.71 -24.74 28.32
C PHE A 15 10.09 -24.22 28.79
N SER A 16 11.07 -25.08 28.72
CA SER A 16 12.46 -24.65 28.59
C SER A 16 12.87 -24.90 27.13
N ALA A 17 12.41 -24.05 26.22
CA ALA A 17 12.84 -24.11 24.87
C ALA A 17 13.98 -23.08 24.61
N PRO A 18 15.11 -23.50 24.01
CA PRO A 18 16.28 -22.66 23.82
C PRO A 18 16.12 -21.63 22.66
N TRP A 19 14.89 -21.24 22.34
CA TRP A 19 14.58 -20.35 21.20
C TRP A 19 14.54 -18.87 21.55
N ALA A 20 14.48 -18.50 22.84
CA ALA A 20 14.45 -17.09 23.26
C ALA A 20 15.79 -16.35 23.03
N GLY A 21 16.91 -17.08 22.94
CA GLY A 21 18.25 -16.49 22.71
C GLY A 21 18.56 -16.18 21.26
N LEU A 22 17.86 -16.78 20.28
CA LEU A 22 18.14 -16.54 18.86
C LEU A 22 17.39 -15.33 18.27
N LEU A 23 16.27 -14.95 18.87
CA LEU A 23 15.49 -13.79 18.40
C LEU A 23 16.11 -12.45 18.84
N VAL A 24 16.75 -12.39 20.01
CA VAL A 24 17.40 -11.15 20.53
C VAL A 24 18.73 -10.85 19.83
N ARG A 25 19.46 -11.86 19.36
CA ARG A 25 20.73 -11.64 18.64
C ARG A 25 20.58 -11.21 17.17
N ARG A 26 19.39 -11.37 16.56
CA ARG A 26 19.14 -10.93 15.18
C ARG A 26 18.75 -9.45 15.04
N GLN A 27 18.37 -8.79 16.14
CA GLN A 27 17.98 -7.37 16.11
C GLN A 27 19.13 -6.39 16.32
N GLN A 28 20.31 -6.82 16.76
CA GLN A 28 21.41 -5.89 17.08
C GLN A 28 22.45 -5.68 15.99
N ASN A 29 22.39 -6.39 14.84
CA ASN A 29 23.41 -6.25 13.79
C ASN A 29 22.82 -6.20 12.35
N ARG A 30 21.60 -5.67 12.18
CA ARG A 30 21.17 -5.21 10.86
C ARG A 30 21.47 -3.70 10.77
N GLN A 31 22.71 -3.36 10.55
CA GLN A 31 23.03 -2.20 9.75
C GLN A 31 22.27 -2.41 8.43
N PHE A 32 21.34 -1.50 8.13
CA PHE A 32 20.69 -1.42 6.83
C PHE A 32 21.77 -1.19 5.77
N ALA A 33 22.36 -2.28 5.31
CA ALA A 33 23.07 -2.27 4.07
C ALA A 33 21.99 -2.27 2.98
N LEU A 34 21.62 -1.09 2.53
CA LEU A 34 21.24 -0.91 1.14
C LEU A 34 22.47 -1.40 0.37
N HIS A 35 22.51 -2.70 0.03
CA HIS A 35 23.57 -3.27 -0.78
C HIS A 35 23.40 -2.73 -2.20
N PRO A 36 24.26 -1.84 -2.69
CA PRO A 36 24.16 -1.28 -4.04
C PRO A 36 24.38 -2.33 -5.13
N GLU A 37 24.89 -3.51 -4.79
CA GLU A 37 25.50 -4.42 -5.76
C GLU A 37 24.60 -5.54 -6.29
N SER A 38 23.32 -5.62 -5.95
CA SER A 38 22.46 -6.73 -6.39
C SER A 38 21.04 -6.38 -6.83
N LEU A 39 20.74 -5.10 -6.96
CA LEU A 39 19.53 -4.68 -7.67
C LEU A 39 19.85 -4.64 -9.17
N PRO A 40 18.99 -5.24 -10.06
CA PRO A 40 18.96 -4.73 -11.41
C PRO A 40 18.82 -3.21 -11.23
N GLN A 41 19.72 -2.44 -11.82
CA GLN A 41 19.71 -0.99 -11.67
C GLN A 41 18.36 -0.50 -12.19
N LEU A 42 17.38 -0.40 -11.28
CA LEU A 42 16.16 0.32 -11.55
C LEU A 42 16.63 1.72 -11.92
N SER A 43 16.19 2.22 -13.06
CA SER A 43 16.59 3.55 -13.53
C SER A 43 15.91 4.61 -12.66
N THR A 44 16.39 4.74 -11.42
CA THR A 44 15.99 5.78 -10.46
C THR A 44 16.80 7.07 -10.63
N GLN A 45 17.60 7.20 -11.69
CA GLN A 45 18.55 8.29 -11.90
C GLN A 45 17.92 9.54 -12.51
N PHE A 46 16.75 9.97 -12.10
CA PHE A 46 16.25 11.27 -12.52
C PHE A 46 15.87 12.13 -11.33
N GLN A 47 16.62 13.22 -11.13
CA GLN A 47 16.10 14.40 -10.46
C GLN A 47 15.11 15.02 -11.46
N THR A 48 13.82 14.96 -11.15
CA THR A 48 12.83 15.71 -11.90
C THR A 48 13.11 17.21 -11.67
N GLU A 49 13.14 17.98 -12.75
CA GLU A 49 13.17 19.45 -12.70
C GLU A 49 12.12 19.96 -11.70
N PRO A 50 12.42 21.01 -10.91
CA PRO A 50 11.44 21.61 -10.01
C PRO A 50 10.16 21.93 -10.75
N SER A 51 9.02 21.50 -10.20
CA SER A 51 7.73 21.87 -10.79
C SER A 51 7.53 23.40 -10.69
N LYS A 52 6.68 23.95 -11.57
CA LYS A 52 6.28 25.37 -11.49
C LYS A 52 5.63 25.75 -10.15
N GLU A 53 5.25 24.78 -9.36
CA GLU A 53 4.60 24.91 -8.04
C GLU A 53 5.60 24.90 -6.86
N GLY A 54 6.91 24.91 -7.11
CA GLY A 54 7.91 24.85 -6.04
C GLY A 54 8.00 23.49 -5.35
N LEU A 55 7.66 22.41 -6.06
CA LEU A 55 7.75 21.03 -5.57
C LEU A 55 8.91 20.29 -6.25
N SER A 56 9.60 19.43 -5.51
CA SER A 56 10.54 18.47 -6.07
C SER A 56 10.06 17.04 -5.83
N VAL A 57 10.27 16.18 -6.83
CA VAL A 57 9.91 14.75 -6.75
C VAL A 57 11.20 13.94 -6.82
N SER A 58 11.37 12.99 -5.92
CA SER A 58 12.55 12.13 -5.90
C SER A 58 12.24 10.76 -5.29
N TRP A 59 13.07 9.78 -5.63
CA TRP A 59 13.11 8.51 -4.91
C TRP A 59 14.03 8.67 -3.70
N ALA A 60 13.58 8.22 -2.53
CA ALA A 60 14.38 8.26 -1.31
C ALA A 60 15.65 7.40 -1.48
N ARG A 61 16.80 7.97 -1.18
CA ARG A 61 18.12 7.33 -1.29
C ARG A 61 18.73 7.01 0.06
N HIS A 62 18.26 7.70 1.09
CA HIS A 62 18.78 7.61 2.44
C HIS A 62 17.67 7.25 3.42
N LEU A 63 18.04 6.53 4.49
CA LEU A 63 17.09 6.16 5.54
C LEU A 63 16.42 7.38 6.19
N SER A 64 17.10 8.53 6.24
CA SER A 64 16.51 9.78 6.73
C SER A 64 15.29 10.21 5.90
N GLU A 65 15.37 10.12 4.58
CA GLU A 65 14.26 10.46 3.67
C GLU A 65 13.08 9.48 3.79
N VAL A 66 13.40 8.17 3.98
CA VAL A 66 12.37 7.17 4.27
C VAL A 66 11.67 7.49 5.60
N ARG A 67 12.40 7.92 6.62
CA ARG A 67 11.81 8.33 7.91
C ARG A 67 10.94 9.57 7.79
N GLU A 68 11.28 10.53 6.94
CA GLU A 68 10.42 11.67 6.65
C GLU A 68 9.10 11.23 6.00
N ALA A 69 9.15 10.31 5.02
CA ALA A 69 7.96 9.72 4.43
C ALA A 69 7.12 8.96 5.48
N GLN A 70 7.75 8.18 6.36
CA GLN A 70 7.09 7.46 7.45
C GLN A 70 6.45 8.42 8.47
N ALA A 71 7.07 9.55 8.75
CA ALA A 71 6.52 10.58 9.63
C ALA A 71 5.29 11.26 9.00
N LEU A 72 5.34 11.59 7.71
CA LEU A 72 4.18 12.10 6.98
C LEU A 72 3.02 11.09 7.00
N ARG A 73 3.30 9.82 6.73
CA ARG A 73 2.30 8.73 6.77
C ARG A 73 1.66 8.61 8.15
N TYR A 74 2.46 8.66 9.21
CA TYR A 74 1.96 8.64 10.59
C TYR A 74 1.03 9.82 10.87
N SER A 75 1.43 11.03 10.49
CA SER A 75 0.62 12.24 10.67
C SER A 75 -0.74 12.11 9.98
N VAL A 76 -0.75 11.60 8.74
CA VAL A 76 -1.98 11.46 7.95
C VAL A 76 -2.81 10.27 8.43
N PHE A 77 -2.23 9.07 8.50
CA PHE A 77 -3.02 7.86 8.79
C PHE A 77 -3.46 7.79 10.25
N VAL A 78 -2.57 8.09 11.19
CA VAL A 78 -2.91 8.05 12.62
C VAL A 78 -3.52 9.36 13.07
N GLY A 79 -2.87 10.48 12.73
CA GLY A 79 -3.29 11.81 13.23
C GLY A 79 -4.62 12.29 12.65
N GLU A 80 -4.84 12.09 11.34
CA GLU A 80 -6.05 12.60 10.68
C GLU A 80 -7.11 11.49 10.47
N MET A 81 -6.69 10.28 10.05
CA MET A 81 -7.62 9.19 9.70
C MET A 81 -7.94 8.27 10.87
N GLY A 82 -7.20 8.36 11.98
CA GLY A 82 -7.46 7.57 13.19
C GLY A 82 -7.06 6.10 13.08
N ALA A 83 -6.12 5.75 12.20
CA ALA A 83 -5.59 4.40 12.08
C ALA A 83 -4.93 3.93 13.39
N LYS A 84 -5.12 2.66 13.72
CA LYS A 84 -4.59 2.02 14.95
C LYS A 84 -3.38 1.15 14.64
N ILE A 85 -2.42 1.71 13.92
CA ILE A 85 -1.20 0.98 13.55
C ILE A 85 -0.31 0.72 14.75
N LYS A 86 0.40 -0.42 14.72
CA LYS A 86 1.42 -0.75 15.73
C LYS A 86 2.68 0.06 15.44
N THR A 87 3.00 1.02 16.30
CA THR A 87 4.24 1.79 16.20
C THR A 87 5.37 1.15 16.99
N SER A 88 6.61 1.40 16.58
CA SER A 88 7.79 0.99 17.33
C SER A 88 7.95 1.85 18.59
N ILE A 89 8.34 1.24 19.71
CA ILE A 89 8.69 1.96 20.95
C ILE A 89 9.82 2.97 20.71
N LEU A 90 10.78 2.63 19.82
CA LEU A 90 11.91 3.50 19.49
C LEU A 90 11.53 4.64 18.53
N HIS A 91 10.45 4.45 17.77
CA HIS A 91 9.98 5.40 16.76
C HIS A 91 8.44 5.53 16.83
N PRO A 92 7.89 6.10 17.91
CA PRO A 92 6.46 6.07 18.18
C PRO A 92 5.61 6.95 17.25
N LYS A 93 6.24 7.80 16.44
CA LYS A 93 5.57 8.71 15.48
C LYS A 93 5.94 8.40 14.02
N LEU A 94 6.30 7.16 13.73
CA LEU A 94 6.56 6.69 12.37
C LEU A 94 5.58 5.57 12.01
N ASP A 95 4.94 5.65 10.85
CA ASP A 95 4.26 4.51 10.24
C ASP A 95 5.32 3.62 9.60
N MET A 96 5.62 2.51 10.27
CA MET A 96 6.64 1.55 9.83
C MET A 96 6.07 0.15 9.80
N ASP A 97 6.32 -0.57 8.74
CA ASP A 97 6.03 -2.00 8.66
C ASP A 97 7.20 -2.78 8.04
N ARG A 98 7.08 -4.10 8.03
CA ARG A 98 8.12 -5.02 7.52
C ARG A 98 8.38 -4.86 6.00
N PHE A 99 7.51 -4.20 5.27
CA PHE A 99 7.65 -3.99 3.83
C PHE A 99 8.55 -2.79 3.51
N ASP A 100 8.67 -1.83 4.42
CA ASP A 100 9.43 -0.60 4.18
C ASP A 100 10.89 -0.89 3.80
N ASP A 101 11.49 -1.94 4.37
CA ASP A 101 12.88 -2.36 4.08
C ASP A 101 13.08 -2.90 2.65
N TYR A 102 11.99 -3.23 1.96
CA TYR A 102 12.00 -3.83 0.63
C TYR A 102 11.44 -2.89 -0.44
N CYS A 103 10.82 -1.79 -0.03
CA CYS A 103 10.12 -0.89 -0.94
C CYS A 103 11.00 0.27 -1.41
N GLU A 104 10.73 0.73 -2.62
CA GLU A 104 11.12 2.07 -3.04
C GLU A 104 10.13 3.09 -2.46
N HIS A 105 10.64 4.25 -2.05
CA HIS A 105 9.82 5.33 -1.51
C HIS A 105 9.93 6.54 -2.41
N LEU A 106 8.83 6.86 -3.06
CA LEU A 106 8.69 8.09 -3.83
C LEU A 106 8.25 9.21 -2.90
N ILE A 107 8.94 10.33 -2.93
CA ILE A 107 8.65 11.49 -2.09
C ILE A 107 8.48 12.75 -2.91
N VAL A 108 7.58 13.61 -2.47
CA VAL A 108 7.45 14.99 -2.95
C VAL A 108 7.79 15.93 -1.81
N ARG A 109 8.70 16.85 -2.07
CA ARG A 109 9.19 17.84 -1.11
C ARG A 109 8.77 19.23 -1.54
N ASP A 110 8.25 20.02 -0.64
CA ASP A 110 8.07 21.47 -0.83
C ASP A 110 9.44 22.16 -0.73
N LEU A 111 9.83 22.86 -1.79
CA LEU A 111 11.15 23.51 -1.87
C LEU A 111 11.30 24.72 -0.95
N LYS A 112 10.18 25.28 -0.46
CA LYS A 112 10.21 26.41 0.45
C LYS A 112 10.46 26.00 1.90
N THR A 113 9.84 24.90 2.34
CA THR A 113 9.93 24.40 3.71
C THR A 113 10.87 23.22 3.86
N GLU A 114 11.31 22.65 2.75
CA GLU A 114 12.10 21.40 2.65
C GLU A 114 11.39 20.18 3.25
N GLN A 115 10.09 20.26 3.55
CA GLN A 115 9.31 19.16 4.12
C GLN A 115 8.83 18.19 3.06
N VAL A 116 8.80 16.91 3.39
CA VAL A 116 8.10 15.90 2.58
C VAL A 116 6.60 16.09 2.75
N VAL A 117 5.92 16.42 1.66
CA VAL A 117 4.49 16.75 1.62
C VAL A 117 3.65 15.73 0.86
N GLY A 118 4.29 14.77 0.22
CA GLY A 118 3.63 13.65 -0.44
C GLY A 118 4.54 12.43 -0.52
N THR A 119 3.94 11.23 -0.46
CA THR A 119 4.69 9.99 -0.61
C THR A 119 3.86 8.89 -1.23
N TYR A 120 4.57 7.95 -1.86
CA TYR A 120 4.08 6.66 -2.35
C TYR A 120 5.12 5.59 -2.07
N ARG A 121 4.68 4.39 -1.69
CA ARG A 121 5.55 3.24 -1.51
C ARG A 121 5.33 2.25 -2.65
N LEU A 122 6.41 1.75 -3.23
CA LEU A 122 6.40 0.78 -4.32
C LEU A 122 7.12 -0.50 -3.90
N LEU A 123 6.52 -1.63 -4.23
CA LEU A 123 7.14 -2.94 -4.09
C LEU A 123 7.19 -3.60 -5.47
N THR A 124 8.39 -3.72 -6.04
CA THR A 124 8.59 -4.36 -7.34
C THR A 124 8.54 -5.89 -7.23
N PRO A 125 8.34 -6.63 -8.34
CA PRO A 125 8.34 -8.10 -8.32
C PRO A 125 9.57 -8.71 -7.66
N VAL A 126 10.75 -8.16 -7.92
CA VAL A 126 12.01 -8.65 -7.33
C VAL A 126 12.04 -8.45 -5.82
N GLN A 127 11.61 -7.29 -5.36
CA GLN A 127 11.52 -6.97 -3.95
C GLN A 127 10.44 -7.79 -3.24
N ALA A 128 9.28 -8.01 -3.87
CA ALA A 128 8.24 -8.87 -3.35
C ALA A 128 8.71 -10.33 -3.19
N LYS A 129 9.50 -10.86 -4.14
CA LYS A 129 10.14 -12.18 -4.00
C LYS A 129 11.09 -12.25 -2.79
N ARG A 130 11.86 -11.17 -2.54
CA ARG A 130 12.76 -11.09 -1.37
C ARG A 130 12.00 -10.97 -0.06
N MET A 131 10.91 -10.21 -0.05
CA MET A 131 9.99 -10.09 1.07
C MET A 131 9.22 -11.38 1.36
N GLY A 132 8.98 -12.18 0.31
CA GLY A 132 8.19 -13.41 0.31
C GLY A 132 6.74 -13.23 -0.14
N CYS A 133 6.24 -11.99 -0.18
CA CYS A 133 4.88 -11.67 -0.62
C CYS A 133 4.75 -10.19 -0.99
N PHE A 134 3.67 -9.82 -1.66
CA PHE A 134 3.16 -8.45 -1.71
C PHE A 134 2.41 -8.10 -0.41
N TYR A 135 2.21 -6.81 -0.13
CA TYR A 135 1.35 -6.39 0.98
C TYR A 135 -0.10 -6.87 0.75
N THR A 136 -0.60 -6.71 -0.47
CA THR A 136 -1.94 -7.15 -0.85
C THR A 136 -2.16 -8.65 -0.66
N ASP A 137 -1.12 -9.50 -0.68
CA ASP A 137 -1.24 -10.92 -0.29
C ASP A 137 -1.65 -11.12 1.18
N THR A 138 -1.46 -10.11 2.05
CA THR A 138 -1.90 -10.18 3.45
C THR A 138 -3.40 -9.99 3.61
N GLU A 139 -4.03 -9.33 2.65
CA GLU A 139 -5.46 -9.00 2.65
C GLU A 139 -6.28 -9.85 1.67
N PHE A 140 -5.67 -10.30 0.58
CA PHE A 140 -6.33 -11.04 -0.51
C PHE A 140 -5.58 -12.31 -0.90
N ASP A 141 -6.31 -13.29 -1.37
CA ASP A 141 -5.74 -14.44 -2.10
C ASP A 141 -5.50 -14.03 -3.56
N LEU A 142 -4.23 -13.81 -3.90
CA LEU A 142 -3.79 -13.39 -5.23
C LEU A 142 -3.42 -14.56 -6.15
N THR A 143 -3.88 -15.78 -5.87
CA THR A 143 -3.51 -16.99 -6.66
C THR A 143 -3.85 -16.81 -8.15
N ARG A 144 -4.95 -16.13 -8.47
CA ARG A 144 -5.37 -15.87 -9.85
C ARG A 144 -4.46 -14.88 -10.60
N LEU A 145 -3.67 -14.08 -9.89
CA LEU A 145 -2.69 -13.16 -10.47
C LEU A 145 -1.28 -13.79 -10.60
N ARG A 146 -1.14 -15.10 -10.32
CA ARG A 146 0.18 -15.75 -10.25
C ARG A 146 1.02 -15.57 -11.51
N SER A 147 0.42 -15.66 -12.69
CA SER A 147 1.10 -15.48 -13.98
C SER A 147 1.54 -14.04 -14.26
N GLN A 148 0.94 -13.05 -13.59
CA GLN A 148 1.24 -11.63 -13.77
C GLN A 148 2.26 -11.11 -12.75
N ARG A 149 2.52 -11.86 -11.64
CA ARG A 149 3.33 -11.39 -10.49
C ARG A 149 4.72 -10.89 -10.85
N ASP A 150 5.32 -11.41 -11.90
CA ASP A 150 6.66 -11.02 -12.32
C ASP A 150 6.72 -9.70 -13.08
N ASN A 151 5.55 -9.13 -13.42
CA ASN A 151 5.46 -7.92 -14.24
C ASN A 151 4.50 -6.85 -13.68
N ILE A 152 4.08 -6.99 -12.42
CA ILE A 152 3.22 -6.02 -11.73
C ILE A 152 3.92 -5.42 -10.52
N VAL A 153 3.71 -4.12 -10.29
CA VAL A 153 4.27 -3.37 -9.17
C VAL A 153 3.18 -3.04 -8.17
N GLU A 154 3.41 -3.33 -6.91
CA GLU A 154 2.48 -2.94 -5.86
C GLU A 154 2.72 -1.49 -5.41
N LEU A 155 1.63 -0.74 -5.33
CA LEU A 155 1.58 0.60 -4.77
C LEU A 155 0.86 0.59 -3.42
N GLY A 156 1.41 1.31 -2.45
CA GLY A 156 0.78 1.44 -1.15
C GLY A 156 1.23 2.70 -0.41
N ARG A 157 0.62 2.90 0.75
CA ARG A 157 0.96 4.01 1.67
C ARG A 157 0.99 5.38 1.00
N SER A 158 0.08 5.61 0.03
CA SER A 158 -0.08 6.92 -0.59
C SER A 158 -0.68 7.91 0.39
N CYS A 159 -0.02 9.03 0.60
CA CYS A 159 -0.62 10.15 1.32
C CYS A 159 -0.03 11.49 0.90
N VAL A 160 -0.82 12.54 1.16
CA VAL A 160 -0.46 13.94 0.89
C VAL A 160 -0.81 14.76 2.13
N HIS A 161 0.11 15.62 2.53
CA HIS A 161 -0.08 16.57 3.63
C HIS A 161 -1.35 17.42 3.40
N ALA A 162 -2.11 17.71 4.46
CA ALA A 162 -3.40 18.37 4.37
C ALA A 162 -3.36 19.66 3.54
N ASP A 163 -2.37 20.51 3.78
CA ASP A 163 -2.23 21.82 3.12
C ASP A 163 -1.85 21.71 1.62
N PHE A 164 -1.49 20.52 1.16
CA PHE A 164 -1.02 20.29 -0.22
C PHE A 164 -1.99 19.42 -1.06
N ARG A 165 -3.24 19.22 -0.62
CA ARG A 165 -4.25 18.39 -1.30
C ARG A 165 -4.96 19.08 -2.47
N HIS A 166 -4.47 20.20 -2.95
CA HIS A 166 -5.01 20.94 -4.09
C HIS A 166 -4.61 20.36 -5.48
N GLY A 167 -3.96 19.19 -5.53
CA GLY A 167 -3.76 18.40 -6.75
C GLY A 167 -2.32 18.33 -7.25
N GLY A 168 -1.49 19.34 -7.06
CA GLY A 168 -0.12 19.37 -7.60
C GLY A 168 0.75 18.21 -7.12
N VAL A 169 0.72 17.89 -5.83
CA VAL A 169 1.50 16.80 -5.24
C VAL A 169 1.09 15.44 -5.82
N ILE A 170 -0.22 15.15 -5.86
CA ILE A 170 -0.69 13.85 -6.37
C ILE A 170 -0.42 13.68 -7.87
N MET A 171 -0.49 14.78 -8.64
CA MET A 171 -0.13 14.77 -10.06
C MET A 171 1.35 14.52 -10.29
N SER A 172 2.20 15.12 -9.45
CA SER A 172 3.66 14.92 -9.49
C SER A 172 4.04 13.48 -9.14
N LEU A 173 3.44 12.92 -8.08
CA LEU A 173 3.58 11.49 -7.73
C LEU A 173 3.14 10.59 -8.89
N GLY A 174 1.95 10.84 -9.45
CA GLY A 174 1.40 10.07 -10.56
C GLY A 174 2.31 10.09 -11.80
N ARG A 175 2.83 11.27 -12.19
CA ARG A 175 3.75 11.39 -13.33
C ARG A 175 4.98 10.52 -13.15
N GLU A 176 5.67 10.62 -12.02
CA GLU A 176 6.88 9.83 -11.77
C GLU A 176 6.59 8.33 -11.70
N LEU A 177 5.47 7.92 -11.09
CA LEU A 177 5.04 6.52 -11.06
C LEU A 177 4.85 5.95 -12.47
N PHE A 178 4.10 6.63 -13.33
CA PHE A 178 3.85 6.16 -14.69
C PHE A 178 5.13 6.16 -15.53
N GLN A 179 6.01 7.14 -15.36
CA GLN A 179 7.32 7.15 -16.00
C GLN A 179 8.22 6.01 -15.51
N PHE A 180 8.22 5.73 -14.20
CA PHE A 180 8.92 4.57 -13.63
C PHE A 180 8.43 3.26 -14.25
N MET A 181 7.12 3.08 -14.35
CA MET A 181 6.52 1.90 -14.98
C MET A 181 6.96 1.72 -16.43
N ALA A 182 6.90 2.81 -17.21
CA ALA A 182 7.29 2.80 -18.62
C ALA A 182 8.78 2.50 -18.81
N ARG A 183 9.66 3.16 -18.05
CA ARG A 183 11.12 2.96 -18.11
C ARG A 183 11.52 1.52 -17.78
N ASN A 184 10.85 0.92 -16.79
CA ASN A 184 11.15 -0.44 -16.33
C ASN A 184 10.28 -1.51 -17.03
N LYS A 185 9.41 -1.12 -17.97
CA LYS A 185 8.55 -2.02 -18.76
C LYS A 185 7.63 -2.90 -17.92
N PHE A 186 7.16 -2.42 -16.78
CA PHE A 186 6.15 -3.11 -15.98
C PHE A 186 4.77 -2.99 -16.62
N ALA A 187 3.97 -4.06 -16.56
CA ALA A 187 2.68 -4.13 -17.23
C ALA A 187 1.56 -3.44 -16.46
N ALA A 188 1.58 -3.49 -15.13
CA ALA A 188 0.51 -2.91 -14.32
C ALA A 188 0.99 -2.49 -12.93
N MET A 189 0.26 -1.52 -12.37
CA MET A 189 0.29 -1.14 -10.97
C MET A 189 -0.93 -1.71 -10.27
N PHE A 190 -0.77 -2.24 -9.06
CA PHE A 190 -1.88 -2.76 -8.27
C PHE A 190 -1.70 -2.44 -6.79
N GLY A 191 -2.74 -2.67 -5.98
CA GLY A 191 -2.71 -2.47 -4.54
C GLY A 191 -4.12 -2.37 -3.95
N CYS A 192 -4.21 -1.88 -2.72
CA CYS A 192 -5.45 -1.66 -2.02
C CYS A 192 -5.88 -0.19 -2.09
N ALA A 193 -7.10 0.06 -2.55
CA ALA A 193 -7.73 1.38 -2.51
C ALA A 193 -8.73 1.42 -1.36
N SER A 194 -8.45 2.23 -0.35
CA SER A 194 -9.19 2.23 0.90
C SER A 194 -10.40 3.17 0.87
N ILE A 195 -11.53 2.69 1.40
CA ILE A 195 -12.73 3.46 1.70
C ILE A 195 -12.77 3.61 3.22
N PRO A 196 -12.64 4.82 3.78
CA PRO A 196 -12.66 5.02 5.23
C PRO A 196 -14.03 4.68 5.83
N LEU A 197 -14.06 3.89 6.92
CA LEU A 197 -15.31 3.53 7.61
C LEU A 197 -15.88 4.65 8.49
N ASN A 198 -15.18 5.76 8.65
CA ASN A 198 -15.73 6.95 9.33
C ASN A 198 -16.90 7.60 8.57
N ILE A 199 -17.08 7.27 7.27
CA ILE A 199 -18.27 7.68 6.49
C ILE A 199 -19.50 6.80 6.77
N GLY A 200 -19.34 5.72 7.54
CA GLY A 200 -20.36 4.72 7.83
C GLY A 200 -20.31 3.48 6.93
N ALA A 201 -20.69 2.34 7.48
CA ALA A 201 -20.65 1.06 6.79
C ALA A 201 -21.58 1.01 5.56
N ASP A 202 -22.78 1.58 5.67
CA ASP A 202 -23.76 1.66 4.56
C ASP A 202 -23.21 2.51 3.39
N ALA A 203 -22.55 3.62 3.71
CA ALA A 203 -21.91 4.46 2.69
C ALA A 203 -20.77 3.71 2.00
N ALA A 204 -19.92 3.00 2.75
CA ALA A 204 -18.85 2.17 2.19
C ALA A 204 -19.41 1.03 1.31
N ALA A 205 -20.49 0.37 1.74
CA ALA A 205 -21.18 -0.65 0.95
C ALA A 205 -21.78 -0.07 -0.35
N SER A 206 -22.32 1.15 -0.28
CA SER A 206 -22.87 1.84 -1.46
C SER A 206 -21.77 2.25 -2.45
N VAL A 207 -20.62 2.73 -1.95
CA VAL A 207 -19.43 2.97 -2.79
C VAL A 207 -19.00 1.68 -3.49
N TRP A 208 -18.90 0.57 -2.74
CA TRP A 208 -18.55 -0.72 -3.33
C TRP A 208 -19.56 -1.14 -4.43
N ALA A 209 -20.85 -1.08 -4.16
CA ALA A 209 -21.88 -1.47 -5.13
C ALA A 209 -21.80 -0.66 -6.42
N LYS A 210 -21.57 0.67 -6.30
CA LYS A 210 -21.37 1.57 -7.44
C LYS A 210 -20.14 1.18 -8.26
N VAL A 211 -19.01 0.92 -7.60
CA VAL A 211 -17.76 0.57 -8.25
C VAL A 211 -17.79 -0.83 -8.87
N ALA A 212 -18.38 -1.81 -8.18
CA ALA A 212 -18.51 -3.17 -8.69
C ALA A 212 -19.32 -3.25 -9.98
N LYS A 213 -20.35 -2.43 -10.12
CA LYS A 213 -21.20 -2.40 -11.31
C LYS A 213 -20.45 -1.99 -12.59
N GLU A 214 -19.45 -1.12 -12.48
CA GLU A 214 -18.83 -0.48 -13.65
C GLU A 214 -17.36 -0.87 -13.84
N HIS A 215 -16.67 -1.27 -12.77
CA HIS A 215 -15.23 -1.41 -12.75
C HIS A 215 -14.72 -2.77 -12.28
N LEU A 216 -15.59 -3.72 -11.92
CA LEU A 216 -15.16 -5.06 -11.52
C LEU A 216 -14.66 -5.83 -12.74
N VAL A 217 -13.53 -6.55 -12.57
CA VAL A 217 -13.00 -7.45 -13.60
C VAL A 217 -13.89 -8.70 -13.75
N ASP A 218 -13.67 -9.43 -14.85
CA ASP A 218 -14.35 -10.71 -15.09
C ASP A 218 -14.07 -11.71 -13.96
N GLN A 219 -15.01 -12.63 -13.74
CA GLN A 219 -14.99 -13.56 -12.60
C GLN A 219 -13.70 -14.38 -12.51
N HIS A 220 -13.09 -14.73 -13.64
CA HIS A 220 -11.87 -15.53 -13.68
C HIS A 220 -10.60 -14.77 -13.20
N GLU A 221 -10.63 -13.43 -13.23
CA GLU A 221 -9.54 -12.58 -12.73
C GLU A 221 -9.74 -12.15 -11.25
N GLN A 222 -10.95 -12.35 -10.70
CA GLN A 222 -11.28 -11.87 -9.37
C GLN A 222 -10.47 -12.57 -8.29
N VAL A 223 -9.93 -11.77 -7.36
CA VAL A 223 -9.26 -12.23 -6.15
C VAL A 223 -10.23 -12.25 -4.96
N MET A 224 -9.90 -13.01 -3.92
CA MET A 224 -10.78 -13.20 -2.77
C MET A 224 -10.20 -12.53 -1.53
N PRO A 225 -10.99 -11.74 -0.78
CA PRO A 225 -10.53 -11.16 0.47
C PRO A 225 -10.31 -12.25 1.54
N ARG A 226 -9.24 -12.13 2.32
CA ARG A 226 -8.96 -13.02 3.46
C ARG A 226 -9.87 -12.71 4.65
N THR A 227 -10.17 -11.43 4.84
CA THR A 227 -11.13 -10.94 5.82
C THR A 227 -12.21 -10.15 5.09
N PRO A 228 -13.26 -10.81 4.60
CA PRO A 228 -14.31 -10.13 3.83
C PRO A 228 -14.99 -9.02 4.63
N PHE A 229 -15.24 -7.87 4.01
CA PHE A 229 -16.15 -6.88 4.58
C PHE A 229 -17.59 -7.40 4.52
N ALA A 230 -18.27 -7.44 5.67
CA ALA A 230 -19.62 -7.98 5.77
C ALA A 230 -20.65 -7.02 5.14
N LEU A 231 -21.13 -7.36 3.95
CA LEU A 231 -22.11 -6.56 3.20
C LEU A 231 -23.57 -6.89 3.55
N ALA A 232 -23.82 -8.05 4.15
CA ALA A 232 -25.17 -8.51 4.45
C ALA A 232 -25.88 -7.56 5.42
N GLY A 233 -27.07 -7.09 5.03
CA GLY A 233 -27.87 -6.18 5.84
C GLY A 233 -27.51 -4.70 5.75
N LEU A 234 -26.46 -4.35 4.98
CA LEU A 234 -26.10 -2.96 4.74
C LEU A 234 -26.92 -2.37 3.58
N ASN A 235 -27.18 -1.08 3.66
CA ASN A 235 -27.75 -0.32 2.55
C ASN A 235 -26.69 -0.06 1.48
N THR A 236 -26.94 -0.47 0.26
CA THR A 236 -26.03 -0.33 -0.89
C THR A 236 -26.51 0.72 -1.91
N GLU A 237 -27.57 1.47 -1.60
CA GLU A 237 -28.22 2.40 -2.52
C GLU A 237 -28.05 3.87 -2.12
N LEU A 238 -27.22 4.16 -1.09
CA LEU A 238 -26.94 5.53 -0.71
C LEU A 238 -26.20 6.26 -1.82
N ASP A 239 -26.51 7.55 -2.00
CA ASP A 239 -25.71 8.42 -2.89
C ASP A 239 -24.38 8.83 -2.20
N ALA A 240 -23.53 7.83 -1.99
CA ALA A 240 -22.23 8.04 -1.38
C ALA A 240 -21.20 8.47 -2.43
N GLU A 241 -20.41 9.50 -2.09
CA GLU A 241 -19.31 9.97 -2.93
C GLU A 241 -18.13 8.98 -2.89
N LEU A 242 -17.52 8.76 -4.06
CA LEU A 242 -16.29 7.97 -4.12
C LEU A 242 -15.13 8.76 -3.48
N PRO A 243 -14.31 8.11 -2.64
CA PRO A 243 -13.07 8.70 -2.15
C PRO A 243 -12.20 9.26 -3.31
N ALA A 244 -11.60 10.42 -3.11
CA ALA A 244 -10.91 11.16 -4.17
C ALA A 244 -9.82 10.32 -4.89
N MET A 245 -9.04 9.54 -4.12
CA MET A 245 -8.01 8.65 -4.66
C MET A 245 -8.63 7.54 -5.52
N LEU A 246 -9.65 6.85 -5.03
CA LEU A 246 -10.38 5.82 -5.78
C LEU A 246 -10.94 6.38 -7.08
N LYS A 247 -11.60 7.54 -7.02
CA LYS A 247 -12.10 8.26 -8.21
C LYS A 247 -10.99 8.58 -9.21
N GLY A 248 -9.80 8.94 -8.71
CA GLY A 248 -8.61 9.16 -9.54
C GLY A 248 -8.17 7.91 -10.28
N TYR A 249 -8.05 6.79 -9.58
CA TYR A 249 -7.64 5.51 -10.17
C TYR A 249 -8.62 5.00 -11.23
N LEU A 250 -9.93 5.06 -10.94
CA LEU A 250 -10.95 4.64 -11.90
C LEU A 250 -10.94 5.50 -13.18
N ARG A 251 -10.69 6.80 -13.07
CA ARG A 251 -10.50 7.69 -14.23
C ARG A 251 -9.29 7.35 -15.08
N LEU A 252 -8.26 6.78 -14.47
CA LEU A 252 -7.07 6.29 -15.17
C LEU A 252 -7.29 4.94 -15.86
N GLY A 253 -8.47 4.34 -15.72
CA GLY A 253 -8.82 3.05 -16.31
C GLY A 253 -8.59 1.86 -15.37
N ALA A 254 -8.28 2.11 -14.10
CA ALA A 254 -8.11 1.03 -13.14
C ALA A 254 -9.38 0.21 -12.96
N LYS A 255 -9.21 -1.09 -12.74
CA LYS A 255 -10.28 -2.05 -12.48
C LYS A 255 -10.17 -2.60 -11.05
N VAL A 256 -11.30 -2.94 -10.46
CA VAL A 256 -11.35 -3.61 -9.17
C VAL A 256 -11.28 -5.12 -9.38
N LEU A 257 -10.41 -5.77 -8.65
CA LEU A 257 -10.09 -7.19 -8.83
C LEU A 257 -10.96 -8.13 -8.00
N GLY A 258 -11.84 -7.63 -7.13
CA GLY A 258 -12.68 -8.52 -6.31
C GLY A 258 -13.46 -7.82 -5.21
N ALA A 259 -14.15 -8.63 -4.42
CA ALA A 259 -14.91 -8.15 -3.28
C ALA A 259 -14.03 -7.47 -2.22
N PRO A 260 -14.60 -6.56 -1.41
CA PRO A 260 -13.85 -5.76 -0.45
C PRO A 260 -13.36 -6.58 0.75
N ALA A 261 -12.17 -6.24 1.25
CA ALA A 261 -11.64 -6.68 2.54
C ALA A 261 -11.92 -5.64 3.63
N TRP A 262 -11.97 -6.07 4.89
CA TRP A 262 -11.98 -5.20 6.05
C TRP A 262 -10.56 -5.10 6.64
N ASP A 263 -10.01 -3.90 6.65
CA ASP A 263 -8.77 -3.59 7.35
C ASP A 263 -9.09 -2.94 8.72
N ALA A 264 -8.86 -3.71 9.78
CA ALA A 264 -9.14 -3.28 11.14
C ALA A 264 -8.11 -2.26 11.66
N ASP A 265 -6.85 -2.34 11.21
CA ASP A 265 -5.76 -1.47 11.65
C ASP A 265 -5.96 -0.04 11.12
N PHE A 266 -6.41 0.09 9.89
CA PHE A 266 -6.71 1.39 9.26
C PHE A 266 -8.19 1.79 9.38
N ASN A 267 -9.06 0.90 9.87
CA ASN A 267 -10.51 1.10 9.91
C ASN A 267 -11.08 1.47 8.54
N THR A 268 -10.70 0.69 7.53
CA THR A 268 -11.10 0.88 6.14
C THR A 268 -11.72 -0.36 5.54
N VAL A 269 -12.41 -0.15 4.43
CA VAL A 269 -12.82 -1.20 3.48
C VAL A 269 -11.90 -1.10 2.28
N ASP A 270 -11.10 -2.12 2.04
CA ASP A 270 -10.08 -2.11 1.02
C ASP A 270 -10.54 -2.83 -0.24
N LEU A 271 -10.41 -2.15 -1.38
CA LEU A 271 -10.68 -2.69 -2.70
C LEU A 271 -9.37 -3.07 -3.38
N PRO A 272 -9.19 -4.34 -3.82
CA PRO A 272 -8.05 -4.72 -4.62
C PRO A 272 -8.19 -4.10 -6.00
N ILE A 273 -7.25 -3.21 -6.39
CA ILE A 273 -7.35 -2.43 -7.62
C ILE A 273 -6.11 -2.62 -8.49
N MET A 274 -6.28 -2.59 -9.81
CA MET A 274 -5.19 -2.68 -10.77
C MET A 274 -5.37 -1.69 -11.92
N ALA A 275 -4.31 -0.98 -12.26
CA ALA A 275 -4.21 -0.13 -13.45
C ALA A 275 -3.18 -0.73 -14.41
N ARG A 276 -3.62 -1.19 -15.59
CA ARG A 276 -2.74 -1.72 -16.62
C ARG A 276 -2.21 -0.59 -17.50
N MET A 277 -0.93 -0.66 -17.85
CA MET A 277 -0.29 0.36 -18.71
C MET A 277 -0.90 0.39 -20.12
N GLU A 278 -1.37 -0.74 -20.61
CA GLU A 278 -2.06 -0.85 -21.92
C GLU A 278 -3.40 -0.11 -21.93
N ASP A 279 -4.16 -0.15 -20.81
CA ASP A 279 -5.50 0.47 -20.68
C ASP A 279 -5.44 1.98 -20.49
N LEU A 280 -4.24 2.55 -20.28
CA LEU A 280 -4.07 3.97 -20.09
C LEU A 280 -4.43 4.73 -21.38
N SER A 281 -5.39 5.65 -21.30
CA SER A 281 -5.84 6.39 -22.47
C SER A 281 -4.73 7.24 -23.10
N PRO A 282 -4.77 7.50 -24.42
CA PRO A 282 -3.78 8.33 -25.11
C PRO A 282 -3.59 9.70 -24.48
N ARG A 283 -4.68 10.27 -23.91
CA ARG A 283 -4.65 11.55 -23.21
C ARG A 283 -3.73 11.47 -21.97
N TYR A 284 -3.82 10.40 -21.18
CA TYR A 284 -2.99 10.22 -20.00
C TYR A 284 -1.56 9.83 -20.36
N LYS A 285 -1.35 9.00 -21.41
CA LYS A 285 -0.01 8.71 -21.93
C LYS A 285 0.72 10.00 -22.29
N LYS A 286 0.06 10.89 -23.03
CA LYS A 286 0.60 12.22 -23.36
C LYS A 286 0.82 13.08 -22.11
N HIS A 287 -0.12 13.08 -21.15
CA HIS A 287 -0.03 13.89 -19.94
C HIS A 287 1.15 13.48 -19.05
N PHE A 288 1.42 12.19 -18.96
CA PHE A 288 2.53 11.64 -18.17
C PHE A 288 3.83 11.49 -18.99
N GLU A 289 3.85 11.97 -20.22
CA GLU A 289 5.03 11.92 -21.10
C GLU A 289 5.56 10.50 -21.33
N ILE A 290 4.64 9.53 -21.43
CA ILE A 290 4.98 8.13 -21.69
C ILE A 290 5.07 7.96 -23.20
N ALA A 291 6.23 7.46 -23.70
CA ALA A 291 6.39 7.10 -25.10
C ALA A 291 5.37 6.02 -25.49
N SER A 292 4.73 6.20 -26.64
CA SER A 292 3.74 5.27 -27.20
C SER A 292 4.38 3.97 -27.62
#